data_348ef504c0ecb7fe306eb2399326f4e9
#
_entry.id   348ef504c0ecb7fe306eb2399326f4e9
#
_cell.length_a   1.000
_cell.length_b   1.000
_cell.length_c   1.000
_cell.angle_alpha   90.00
_cell.angle_beta   90.00
_cell.angle_gamma   90.00
#
_symmetry.space_group_name_H-M   'P 1'
#
loop_
_entity.id
_entity.type
_entity.pdbx_description
1 polymer ?
#
loop_
_entity_poly.entity_id
_entity_poly.type
_entity_poly.pdbx_seq_one_letter_code
_entity_poly.pdbx_strand_id
1 'polypeptide(L)'
;MLPFVFNMSNVDNQNKPASVRVHFKLSTDSFIYSLSTTIQGIVEESLRFNKETIMHRKGATLAYGTSKTRITAPLFPALRFLASGSIDEKSPINRAFSFLSNIAYVNANTHSYLAKSFQNKSSYDVMVEKSHQIRSVLKEYNSFPEYEIVADMDKNNKKQYFMKMYSGDHLFVLPFSFASQGMKDQSFILSILLSLPENGVLVIDEIETALHPLSIMNFIDLVVKKNIQMVFTSHNTYILSRLRPDNVFFAYWKDGFSTYRRLSDIYPNIREVNNIEKMYLSSTFDEAIEGD
;
A
#
# COMPACT_ATOMS: atom_id res chain seq x y z
N MET A 1 2.38 -4.85 -9.82
CA MET A 1 3.84 -5.15 -9.92
C MET A 1 4.39 -4.84 -8.55
N LEU A 2 4.96 -5.81 -7.84
CA LEU A 2 5.62 -5.50 -6.56
C LEU A 2 6.75 -4.51 -6.86
N PRO A 3 6.93 -3.46 -6.05
CA PRO A 3 8.05 -2.55 -6.23
C PRO A 3 9.35 -3.35 -6.14
N PHE A 4 10.25 -3.12 -7.08
CA PHE A 4 11.57 -3.73 -7.03
C PHE A 4 12.33 -3.14 -5.85
N VAL A 5 12.58 -3.94 -4.85
CA VAL A 5 13.46 -3.57 -3.75
C VAL A 5 14.88 -3.84 -4.21
N PHE A 6 15.61 -2.77 -4.48
CA PHE A 6 17.06 -2.86 -4.71
C PHE A 6 17.79 -2.60 -3.41
N ASN A 7 18.78 -3.40 -3.12
CA ASN A 7 19.69 -3.12 -2.01
C ASN A 7 20.66 -2.02 -2.45
N MET A 8 20.26 -0.76 -2.25
CA MET A 8 21.03 0.42 -2.66
C MET A 8 21.87 1.03 -1.54
N SER A 9 21.84 0.46 -0.34
CA SER A 9 22.42 1.07 0.87
C SER A 9 23.95 1.11 0.91
N ASN A 10 24.65 0.40 0.01
CA ASN A 10 26.12 0.45 -0.09
C ASN A 10 26.56 0.03 -1.49
N VAL A 11 27.57 0.72 -2.05
CA VAL A 11 28.17 0.39 -3.35
C VAL A 11 28.64 -1.08 -3.41
N ASP A 12 29.15 -1.61 -2.31
CA ASP A 12 29.59 -3.01 -2.18
C ASP A 12 28.44 -4.02 -2.18
N ASN A 13 27.21 -3.57 -1.95
CA ASN A 13 26.01 -4.40 -1.89
C ASN A 13 25.15 -4.38 -3.17
N GLN A 14 25.51 -3.60 -4.18
CA GLN A 14 24.71 -3.46 -5.41
C GLN A 14 24.48 -4.79 -6.15
N ASN A 15 25.43 -5.74 -6.01
CA ASN A 15 25.31 -7.06 -6.62
C ASN A 15 24.68 -8.11 -5.69
N LYS A 16 24.43 -7.77 -4.42
CA LYS A 16 23.75 -8.68 -3.50
C LYS A 16 22.25 -8.63 -3.74
N PRO A 17 21.58 -9.79 -3.76
CA PRO A 17 20.13 -9.81 -3.96
C PRO A 17 19.40 -9.12 -2.80
N ALA A 18 18.44 -8.26 -3.13
CA ALA A 18 17.42 -7.82 -2.21
C ALA A 18 16.27 -8.83 -2.23
N SER A 19 15.78 -9.23 -1.07
CA SER A 19 14.76 -10.26 -0.96
C SER A 19 13.55 -9.76 -0.20
N VAL A 20 12.38 -10.13 -0.68
CA VAL A 20 11.10 -9.89 0.00
C VAL A 20 10.37 -11.22 0.16
N ARG A 21 9.73 -11.41 1.30
CA ARG A 21 8.87 -12.57 1.56
C ARG A 21 7.54 -12.10 2.13
N VAL A 22 6.46 -12.52 1.48
CA VAL A 22 5.09 -12.17 1.86
C VAL A 22 4.36 -13.43 2.28
N HIS A 23 3.90 -13.43 3.54
CA HIS A 23 3.04 -14.48 4.07
C HIS A 23 1.61 -13.95 4.10
N PHE A 24 0.67 -14.68 3.53
CA PHE A 24 -0.73 -14.30 3.55
C PHE A 24 -1.65 -15.51 3.59
N LYS A 25 -2.87 -15.30 4.05
CA LYS A 25 -3.91 -16.32 4.08
C LYS A 25 -5.10 -15.88 3.25
N LEU A 26 -5.68 -16.80 2.50
CA LEU A 26 -6.93 -16.61 1.77
C LEU A 26 -7.90 -17.70 2.24
N SER A 27 -8.86 -17.32 3.07
CA SER A 27 -9.69 -18.24 3.84
C SER A 27 -8.82 -19.14 4.75
N THR A 28 -8.85 -20.44 4.57
CA THR A 28 -8.05 -21.42 5.33
C THR A 28 -6.67 -21.69 4.72
N ASP A 29 -6.44 -21.26 3.49
CA ASP A 29 -5.22 -21.55 2.75
C ASP A 29 -4.10 -20.55 3.08
N SER A 30 -2.90 -21.07 3.29
CA SER A 30 -1.69 -20.31 3.59
C SER A 30 -0.80 -20.24 2.36
N PHE A 31 -0.30 -19.03 2.07
CA PHE A 31 0.61 -18.75 0.98
C PHE A 31 1.88 -18.09 1.50
N ILE A 32 3.02 -18.45 0.92
CA ILE A 32 4.29 -17.76 1.10
C ILE A 32 4.85 -17.46 -0.29
N TYR A 33 4.88 -16.18 -0.64
CA TYR A 33 5.54 -15.72 -1.86
C TYR A 33 6.90 -15.12 -1.50
N SER A 34 7.95 -15.57 -2.16
CA SER A 34 9.31 -15.05 -1.98
C SER A 34 9.89 -14.61 -3.31
N LEU A 35 10.54 -13.45 -3.30
CA LEU A 35 11.18 -12.85 -4.47
C LEU A 35 12.54 -12.32 -4.07
N SER A 36 13.57 -12.66 -4.84
CA SER A 36 14.93 -12.16 -4.69
C SER A 36 15.40 -11.55 -5.99
N THR A 37 15.87 -10.31 -5.95
CA THR A 37 16.21 -9.52 -7.14
C THR A 37 17.57 -8.83 -7.00
N THR A 38 18.23 -8.64 -8.15
CA THR A 38 19.35 -7.71 -8.31
C THR A 38 18.98 -6.66 -9.37
N ILE A 39 19.87 -5.71 -9.63
CA ILE A 39 19.71 -4.76 -10.76
C ILE A 39 19.61 -5.48 -12.12
N GLN A 40 20.15 -6.68 -12.23
CA GLN A 40 20.14 -7.46 -13.46
C GLN A 40 18.86 -8.28 -13.66
N GLY A 41 18.07 -8.49 -12.60
CA GLY A 41 16.82 -9.21 -12.68
C GLY A 41 16.49 -10.06 -11.47
N ILE A 42 15.51 -10.93 -11.68
CA ILE A 42 15.05 -11.88 -10.67
C ILE A 42 16.06 -13.04 -10.57
N VAL A 43 16.64 -13.17 -9.38
CA VAL A 43 17.58 -14.25 -9.05
C VAL A 43 16.81 -15.49 -8.64
N GLU A 44 15.82 -15.32 -7.77
CA GLU A 44 14.99 -16.40 -7.27
C GLU A 44 13.56 -15.92 -7.02
N GLU A 45 12.59 -16.77 -7.32
CA GLU A 45 11.17 -16.53 -7.06
C GLU A 45 10.49 -17.84 -6.68
N SER A 46 9.69 -17.85 -5.64
CA SER A 46 8.95 -19.04 -5.24
C SER A 46 7.57 -18.72 -4.70
N LEU A 47 6.65 -19.67 -4.87
CA LEU A 47 5.35 -19.68 -4.24
C LEU A 47 5.14 -21.00 -3.52
N ARG A 48 4.88 -20.93 -2.21
CA ARG A 48 4.43 -22.07 -1.41
C ARG A 48 2.94 -21.92 -1.15
N PHE A 49 2.25 -23.01 -1.32
CA PHE A 49 0.82 -23.15 -0.99
C PHE A 49 0.68 -24.20 0.09
N ASN A 50 0.11 -23.80 1.23
CA ASN A 50 0.09 -24.57 2.46
C ASN A 50 1.52 -25.01 2.86
N LYS A 51 1.89 -26.26 2.72
CA LYS A 51 3.24 -26.76 3.08
C LYS A 51 4.11 -27.05 1.87
N GLU A 52 3.57 -26.96 0.65
CA GLU A 52 4.24 -27.39 -0.58
C GLU A 52 4.72 -26.20 -1.41
N THR A 53 5.89 -26.33 -2.01
CA THR A 53 6.37 -25.37 -3.01
C THR A 53 5.79 -25.74 -4.36
N ILE A 54 4.84 -24.93 -4.85
CA ILE A 54 4.13 -25.17 -6.10
C ILE A 54 4.77 -24.47 -7.30
N MET A 55 5.60 -23.48 -7.05
CA MET A 55 6.34 -22.74 -8.08
C MET A 55 7.73 -22.37 -7.55
N HIS A 56 8.76 -22.62 -8.34
CA HIS A 56 10.12 -22.19 -8.05
C HIS A 56 10.86 -21.78 -9.32
N ARG A 57 11.40 -20.57 -9.31
CA ARG A 57 12.26 -20.04 -10.37
C ARG A 57 13.65 -19.75 -9.80
N LYS A 58 14.68 -20.19 -10.53
CA LYS A 58 16.07 -19.82 -10.28
C LYS A 58 16.70 -19.30 -11.57
N GLY A 59 17.05 -18.02 -11.59
CA GLY A 59 17.46 -17.33 -12.82
C GLY A 59 16.41 -17.44 -13.94
N ALA A 60 16.79 -18.03 -15.05
CA ALA A 60 15.89 -18.24 -16.20
C ALA A 60 15.02 -19.50 -16.10
N THR A 61 15.32 -20.44 -15.20
CA THR A 61 14.63 -21.74 -15.12
C THR A 61 13.45 -21.64 -14.15
N LEU A 62 12.25 -21.96 -14.64
CA LEU A 62 11.02 -22.08 -13.87
C LEU A 62 10.58 -23.53 -13.78
N ALA A 63 10.36 -24.02 -12.55
CA ALA A 63 9.72 -25.29 -12.25
C ALA A 63 8.30 -25.02 -11.69
N TYR A 64 7.29 -25.71 -12.25
CA TYR A 64 5.89 -25.66 -11.81
C TYR A 64 5.23 -27.01 -12.00
N GLY A 65 4.76 -27.63 -10.92
CA GLY A 65 4.32 -29.02 -10.93
C GLY A 65 5.44 -29.96 -11.43
N THR A 66 5.14 -30.80 -12.43
CA THR A 66 6.11 -31.67 -13.08
C THR A 66 6.86 -31.02 -14.25
N SER A 67 6.47 -29.82 -14.64
CA SER A 67 6.99 -29.08 -15.79
C SER A 67 8.15 -28.19 -15.46
N LYS A 68 9.11 -28.08 -16.40
CA LYS A 68 10.18 -27.09 -16.37
C LYS A 68 10.13 -26.26 -17.65
N THR A 69 10.23 -24.96 -17.54
CA THR A 69 10.28 -24.05 -18.69
C THR A 69 11.32 -22.97 -18.49
N ARG A 70 11.59 -22.18 -19.50
CA ARG A 70 12.57 -21.10 -19.44
C ARG A 70 11.87 -19.74 -19.62
N ILE A 71 12.14 -18.81 -18.71
CA ILE A 71 11.71 -17.42 -18.79
C ILE A 71 12.92 -16.59 -19.22
N THR A 72 12.87 -16.03 -20.42
CA THR A 72 13.96 -15.24 -21.01
C THR A 72 13.98 -13.79 -20.53
N ALA A 73 12.82 -13.25 -20.08
CA ALA A 73 12.72 -11.91 -19.58
C ALA A 73 13.19 -11.84 -18.10
N PRO A 74 14.36 -11.23 -17.80
CA PRO A 74 14.96 -11.32 -16.48
C PRO A 74 14.13 -10.65 -15.38
N LEU A 75 13.37 -9.57 -15.71
CA LEU A 75 12.55 -8.81 -14.77
C LEU A 75 11.07 -9.24 -14.75
N PHE A 76 10.67 -10.22 -15.56
CA PHE A 76 9.28 -10.65 -15.62
C PHE A 76 8.98 -11.74 -14.58
N PRO A 77 8.10 -11.49 -13.59
CA PRO A 77 7.80 -12.46 -12.56
C PRO A 77 7.18 -13.76 -13.10
N ALA A 78 7.65 -14.89 -12.59
CA ALA A 78 7.14 -16.21 -12.96
C ALA A 78 5.67 -16.39 -12.54
N LEU A 79 5.30 -15.87 -11.38
CA LEU A 79 3.91 -15.90 -10.92
C LEU A 79 2.97 -15.22 -11.93
N ARG A 80 3.35 -14.07 -12.48
CA ARG A 80 2.58 -13.39 -13.52
C ARG A 80 2.52 -14.19 -14.81
N PHE A 81 3.65 -14.81 -15.20
CA PHE A 81 3.72 -15.66 -16.39
C PHE A 81 2.74 -16.82 -16.30
N LEU A 82 2.73 -17.55 -15.18
CA LEU A 82 1.83 -18.68 -14.97
C LEU A 82 0.37 -18.25 -14.87
N ALA A 83 0.09 -17.16 -14.17
CA ALA A 83 -1.27 -16.64 -14.04
C ALA A 83 -1.87 -16.21 -15.39
N SER A 84 -1.06 -15.64 -16.29
CA SER A 84 -1.53 -15.23 -17.63
C SER A 84 -1.85 -16.42 -18.55
N GLY A 85 -1.26 -17.60 -18.29
CA GLY A 85 -1.51 -18.83 -19.04
C GLY A 85 -2.53 -19.79 -18.40
N SER A 86 -3.02 -19.48 -17.19
CA SER A 86 -3.96 -20.33 -16.45
C SER A 86 -5.40 -19.90 -16.69
N ILE A 87 -6.24 -20.87 -17.08
CA ILE A 87 -7.68 -20.67 -17.28
C ILE A 87 -8.46 -20.82 -15.95
N ASP A 88 -7.91 -21.55 -14.98
CA ASP A 88 -8.57 -21.80 -13.69
C ASP A 88 -8.31 -20.65 -12.69
N GLU A 89 -9.29 -19.77 -12.54
CA GLU A 89 -9.26 -18.66 -11.57
C GLU A 89 -9.12 -19.12 -10.11
N LYS A 90 -9.55 -20.35 -9.79
CA LYS A 90 -9.48 -20.92 -8.43
C LYS A 90 -8.13 -21.58 -8.14
N SER A 91 -7.26 -21.71 -9.12
CA SER A 91 -5.92 -22.29 -8.92
C SER A 91 -5.13 -21.49 -7.88
N PRO A 92 -4.28 -22.12 -7.07
CA PRO A 92 -3.43 -21.43 -6.10
C PRO A 92 -2.57 -20.33 -6.73
N ILE A 93 -2.12 -20.51 -7.97
CA ILE A 93 -1.36 -19.51 -8.74
C ILE A 93 -2.20 -18.25 -8.98
N ASN A 94 -3.42 -18.40 -9.51
CA ASN A 94 -4.28 -17.27 -9.83
C ASN A 94 -4.79 -16.57 -8.57
N ARG A 95 -5.08 -17.30 -7.51
CA ARG A 95 -5.46 -16.74 -6.22
C ARG A 95 -4.33 -15.91 -5.62
N ALA A 96 -3.09 -16.43 -5.61
CA ALA A 96 -1.92 -15.72 -5.13
C ALA A 96 -1.62 -14.48 -5.99
N PHE A 97 -1.67 -14.61 -7.31
CA PHE A 97 -1.47 -13.50 -8.22
C PHE A 97 -2.53 -12.40 -8.07
N SER A 98 -3.80 -12.79 -7.95
CA SER A 98 -4.90 -11.84 -7.73
C SER A 98 -4.71 -11.06 -6.43
N PHE A 99 -4.40 -11.75 -5.33
CA PHE A 99 -4.16 -11.10 -4.04
C PHE A 99 -2.99 -10.11 -4.13
N LEU A 100 -1.81 -10.55 -4.59
CA LEU A 100 -0.63 -9.71 -4.68
C LEU A 100 -0.80 -8.53 -5.65
N SER A 101 -1.60 -8.72 -6.72
CA SER A 101 -1.93 -7.66 -7.68
C SER A 101 -2.91 -6.63 -7.13
N ASN A 102 -3.66 -6.96 -6.10
CA ASN A 102 -4.60 -6.07 -5.42
C ASN A 102 -3.99 -5.34 -4.22
N ILE A 103 -2.71 -5.54 -3.91
CA ILE A 103 -1.98 -4.68 -2.98
C ILE A 103 -1.79 -3.33 -3.63
N ALA A 104 -2.34 -2.28 -3.03
CA ALA A 104 -2.08 -0.91 -3.43
C ALA A 104 -0.94 -0.34 -2.59
N TYR A 105 -0.01 0.35 -3.23
CA TYR A 105 1.08 1.08 -2.58
C TYR A 105 1.02 2.55 -2.98
N VAL A 106 1.17 3.42 -2.01
CA VAL A 106 1.25 4.88 -2.17
C VAL A 106 2.46 5.38 -1.41
N ASN A 107 3.36 6.07 -2.09
CA ASN A 107 4.33 6.94 -1.45
C ASN A 107 3.77 8.36 -1.49
N ALA A 108 3.33 8.86 -0.34
CA ALA A 108 2.65 10.14 -0.27
C ALA A 108 3.60 11.31 -0.53
N ASN A 109 4.85 11.20 -0.09
CA ASN A 109 5.88 12.24 -0.28
C ASN A 109 6.25 12.46 -1.76
N THR A 110 6.40 11.38 -2.53
CA THR A 110 6.78 11.46 -3.95
C THR A 110 5.57 11.44 -4.89
N HIS A 111 4.35 11.39 -4.37
CA HIS A 111 3.11 11.20 -5.12
C HIS A 111 3.15 10.01 -6.10
N SER A 112 3.96 8.99 -5.76
CA SER A 112 4.06 7.78 -6.55
C SER A 112 3.14 6.68 -6.01
N TYR A 113 2.58 5.89 -6.91
CA TYR A 113 1.63 4.86 -6.52
C TYR A 113 1.66 3.65 -7.45
N LEU A 114 1.30 2.52 -6.88
CA LEU A 114 1.05 1.29 -7.61
C LEU A 114 -0.29 0.72 -7.13
N ALA A 115 -1.29 0.76 -7.99
CA ALA A 115 -2.58 0.15 -7.73
C ALA A 115 -3.16 -0.40 -9.03
N LYS A 116 -3.80 -1.57 -8.97
CA LYS A 116 -4.39 -2.23 -10.14
C LYS A 116 -5.44 -1.36 -10.84
N SER A 117 -6.20 -0.60 -10.06
CA SER A 117 -7.23 0.32 -10.56
C SER A 117 -6.71 1.42 -11.47
N PHE A 118 -5.39 1.69 -11.44
CA PHE A 118 -4.74 2.73 -12.24
C PHE A 118 -3.93 2.20 -13.43
N GLN A 119 -3.91 0.88 -13.67
CA GLN A 119 -3.02 0.28 -14.69
C GLN A 119 -3.27 0.78 -16.11
N ASN A 120 -4.48 1.25 -16.43
CA ASN A 120 -4.82 1.74 -17.77
C ASN A 120 -5.64 3.05 -17.74
N LYS A 121 -5.61 3.76 -16.60
CA LYS A 121 -6.36 5.00 -16.39
C LYS A 121 -5.44 6.06 -15.78
N SER A 122 -5.66 7.32 -16.09
CA SER A 122 -5.04 8.39 -15.33
C SER A 122 -5.58 8.43 -13.90
N SER A 123 -4.79 8.93 -12.94
CA SER A 123 -5.25 9.14 -11.57
C SER A 123 -6.51 10.01 -11.50
N TYR A 124 -6.58 11.02 -12.35
CA TYR A 124 -7.75 11.91 -12.46
C TYR A 124 -9.02 11.17 -12.92
N ASP A 125 -8.91 10.23 -13.87
CA ASP A 125 -10.06 9.44 -14.32
C ASP A 125 -10.61 8.56 -13.20
N VAL A 126 -9.74 7.97 -12.40
CA VAL A 126 -10.17 7.16 -11.25
C VAL A 126 -10.79 8.04 -10.17
N MET A 127 -10.25 9.23 -9.90
CA MET A 127 -10.86 10.20 -8.98
C MET A 127 -12.25 10.63 -9.45
N VAL A 128 -12.45 10.88 -10.75
CA VAL A 128 -13.77 11.20 -11.33
C VAL A 128 -14.72 10.02 -11.16
N GLU A 129 -14.30 8.82 -11.47
CA GLU A 129 -15.10 7.59 -11.31
C GLU A 129 -15.56 7.36 -9.87
N LYS A 130 -14.72 7.72 -8.89
CA LYS A 130 -15.01 7.58 -7.46
C LYS A 130 -15.60 8.84 -6.82
N SER A 131 -15.77 9.91 -7.57
CA SER A 131 -16.09 11.24 -7.07
C SER A 131 -17.32 11.30 -6.17
N HIS A 132 -18.41 10.65 -6.56
CA HIS A 132 -19.62 10.59 -5.74
C HIS A 132 -19.38 9.87 -4.40
N GLN A 133 -18.63 8.79 -4.41
CA GLN A 133 -18.27 8.06 -3.18
C GLN A 133 -17.33 8.89 -2.30
N ILE A 134 -16.37 9.61 -2.90
CA ILE A 134 -15.48 10.54 -2.19
C ILE A 134 -16.33 11.60 -1.47
N ARG A 135 -17.27 12.25 -2.19
CA ARG A 135 -18.17 13.23 -1.59
C ARG A 135 -18.96 12.66 -0.42
N SER A 136 -19.50 11.45 -0.56
CA SER A 136 -20.24 10.80 0.52
C SER A 136 -19.39 10.59 1.76
N VAL A 137 -18.13 10.17 1.60
CA VAL A 137 -17.16 10.02 2.69
C VAL A 137 -16.86 11.36 3.36
N LEU A 138 -16.57 12.39 2.58
CA LEU A 138 -16.28 13.73 3.11
C LEU A 138 -17.44 14.30 3.92
N LYS A 139 -18.67 14.09 3.45
CA LYS A 139 -19.89 14.48 4.15
C LYS A 139 -20.05 13.74 5.48
N GLU A 140 -19.85 12.42 5.49
CA GLU A 140 -19.94 11.58 6.69
C GLU A 140 -18.99 12.06 7.79
N TYR A 141 -17.78 12.47 7.43
CA TYR A 141 -16.75 12.83 8.40
C TYR A 141 -16.65 14.34 8.71
N ASN A 142 -17.44 15.20 8.07
CA ASN A 142 -17.44 16.65 8.29
C ASN A 142 -16.02 17.32 8.29
N SER A 143 -15.05 16.69 7.63
CA SER A 143 -13.63 17.06 7.78
C SER A 143 -13.20 18.15 6.82
N PHE A 144 -13.90 18.32 5.71
CA PHE A 144 -13.59 19.25 4.61
C PHE A 144 -14.89 19.71 3.95
N PRO A 145 -14.86 20.80 3.18
CA PRO A 145 -16.02 21.13 2.36
C PRO A 145 -16.36 19.95 1.46
N GLU A 146 -17.64 19.68 1.27
CA GLU A 146 -18.09 18.67 0.32
C GLU A 146 -17.67 19.07 -1.11
N TYR A 147 -17.10 18.14 -1.85
CA TYR A 147 -16.76 18.38 -3.24
C TYR A 147 -16.91 17.14 -4.10
N GLU A 148 -17.05 17.36 -5.40
CA GLU A 148 -16.99 16.35 -6.45
C GLU A 148 -15.94 16.72 -7.48
N ILE A 149 -15.33 15.69 -8.08
CA ILE A 149 -14.39 15.85 -9.18
C ILE A 149 -15.10 15.41 -10.44
N VAL A 150 -15.16 16.27 -11.44
CA VAL A 150 -15.82 16.01 -12.71
C VAL A 150 -14.85 16.25 -13.86
N ALA A 151 -15.12 15.59 -14.99
CA ALA A 151 -14.39 15.82 -16.22
C ALA A 151 -15.31 16.43 -17.27
N ASP A 152 -14.77 17.32 -18.09
CA ASP A 152 -15.42 17.89 -19.25
C ASP A 152 -14.45 17.95 -20.44
N MET A 153 -14.95 18.14 -21.64
CA MET A 153 -14.15 18.24 -22.84
C MET A 153 -14.05 19.70 -23.26
N ASP A 154 -12.82 20.16 -23.51
CA ASP A 154 -12.62 21.51 -24.06
C ASP A 154 -12.98 21.55 -25.58
N LYS A 155 -12.91 22.76 -26.16
CA LYS A 155 -13.20 23.01 -27.57
C LYS A 155 -12.30 22.21 -28.53
N ASN A 156 -11.15 21.73 -28.05
CA ASN A 156 -10.19 20.94 -28.80
C ASN A 156 -10.33 19.43 -28.52
N ASN A 157 -11.44 19.01 -27.89
CA ASN A 157 -11.70 17.62 -27.51
C ASN A 157 -10.67 17.07 -26.52
N LYS A 158 -10.05 17.94 -25.72
CA LYS A 158 -9.11 17.58 -24.67
C LYS A 158 -9.84 17.56 -23.33
N LYS A 159 -9.68 16.47 -22.58
CA LYS A 159 -10.29 16.27 -21.27
C LYS A 159 -9.71 17.23 -20.24
N GLN A 160 -10.57 17.94 -19.53
CA GLN A 160 -10.23 18.82 -18.43
C GLN A 160 -10.95 18.37 -17.16
N TYR A 161 -10.35 18.63 -16.01
CA TYR A 161 -10.87 18.20 -14.72
C TYR A 161 -11.21 19.42 -13.87
N PHE A 162 -12.35 19.37 -13.21
CA PHE A 162 -12.87 20.43 -12.36
C PHE A 162 -13.26 19.86 -11.00
N MET A 163 -13.19 20.72 -9.98
CA MET A 163 -13.71 20.46 -8.65
C MET A 163 -14.98 21.28 -8.44
N LYS A 164 -16.08 20.61 -8.12
CA LYS A 164 -17.34 21.22 -7.69
C LYS A 164 -17.38 21.18 -6.18
N MET A 165 -17.37 22.34 -5.55
CA MET A 165 -17.39 22.48 -4.09
C MET A 165 -18.78 22.99 -3.65
N TYR A 166 -19.30 22.39 -2.60
CA TYR A 166 -20.62 22.72 -2.04
C TYR A 166 -20.45 23.37 -0.67
N SER A 167 -21.02 24.54 -0.49
CA SER A 167 -21.03 25.28 0.78
C SER A 167 -22.42 25.84 1.02
N GLY A 168 -23.21 25.14 1.83
CA GLY A 168 -24.64 25.41 1.93
C GLY A 168 -25.32 25.32 0.57
N ASP A 169 -26.05 26.37 0.17
CA ASP A 169 -26.73 26.46 -1.12
C ASP A 169 -25.81 26.94 -2.28
N HIS A 170 -24.54 27.20 -1.99
CA HIS A 170 -23.61 27.71 -3.00
C HIS A 170 -22.80 26.58 -3.64
N LEU A 171 -22.69 26.66 -4.96
CA LEU A 171 -21.84 25.78 -5.78
C LEU A 171 -20.68 26.61 -6.38
N PHE A 172 -19.47 26.20 -6.07
CA PHE A 172 -18.26 26.75 -6.67
C PHE A 172 -17.65 25.72 -7.61
N VAL A 173 -17.28 26.14 -8.81
CA VAL A 173 -16.61 25.29 -9.79
C VAL A 173 -15.27 25.91 -10.12
N LEU A 174 -14.20 25.15 -9.92
CA LEU A 174 -12.85 25.58 -10.25
C LEU A 174 -12.09 24.46 -10.99
N PRO A 175 -11.15 24.82 -11.87
CA PRO A 175 -10.27 23.84 -12.46
C PRO A 175 -9.55 23.05 -11.33
N PHE A 176 -9.46 21.73 -11.47
CA PHE A 176 -8.85 20.88 -10.44
C PHE A 176 -7.40 21.23 -10.16
N SER A 177 -6.69 21.82 -11.14
CA SER A 177 -5.32 22.35 -10.98
C SER A 177 -5.22 23.41 -9.87
N PHE A 178 -6.27 24.18 -9.62
CA PHE A 178 -6.33 25.20 -8.57
C PHE A 178 -6.76 24.68 -7.20
N ALA A 179 -7.18 23.41 -7.09
CA ALA A 179 -7.42 22.82 -5.79
C ALA A 179 -6.15 22.78 -4.94
N SER A 180 -6.29 22.90 -3.62
CA SER A 180 -5.15 22.78 -2.71
C SER A 180 -4.49 21.40 -2.83
N GLN A 181 -3.19 21.32 -2.54
CA GLN A 181 -2.48 20.04 -2.61
C GLN A 181 -3.12 18.99 -1.68
N GLY A 182 -3.47 19.36 -0.45
CA GLY A 182 -4.13 18.44 0.48
C GLY A 182 -5.47 17.89 -0.04
N MET A 183 -6.27 18.70 -0.77
CA MET A 183 -7.51 18.20 -1.40
C MET A 183 -7.20 17.22 -2.55
N LYS A 184 -6.17 17.49 -3.32
CA LYS A 184 -5.72 16.58 -4.39
C LYS A 184 -5.26 15.25 -3.84
N ASP A 185 -4.41 15.28 -2.81
CA ASP A 185 -3.84 14.08 -2.19
C ASP A 185 -4.91 13.27 -1.47
N GLN A 186 -5.80 13.92 -0.75
CA GLN A 186 -6.95 13.27 -0.13
C GLN A 186 -7.86 12.60 -1.16
N SER A 187 -8.21 13.29 -2.24
CA SER A 187 -9.02 12.73 -3.32
C SER A 187 -8.36 11.51 -3.94
N PHE A 188 -7.06 11.60 -4.12
CA PHE A 188 -6.26 10.53 -4.69
C PHE A 188 -6.23 9.29 -3.80
N ILE A 189 -5.88 9.45 -2.51
CA ILE A 189 -5.83 8.33 -1.56
C ILE A 189 -7.21 7.70 -1.35
N LEU A 190 -8.26 8.52 -1.23
CA LEU A 190 -9.64 8.04 -1.14
C LEU A 190 -10.04 7.25 -2.40
N SER A 191 -9.65 7.71 -3.59
CA SER A 191 -9.97 7.00 -4.83
C SER A 191 -9.30 5.62 -4.90
N ILE A 192 -8.08 5.49 -4.39
CA ILE A 192 -7.40 4.20 -4.26
C ILE A 192 -8.14 3.30 -3.28
N LEU A 193 -8.39 3.78 -2.06
CA LEU A 193 -9.09 3.01 -1.03
C LEU A 193 -10.47 2.53 -1.51
N LEU A 194 -11.23 3.42 -2.16
CA LEU A 194 -12.57 3.11 -2.68
C LEU A 194 -12.55 2.13 -3.88
N SER A 195 -11.41 1.97 -4.52
CA SER A 195 -11.21 1.03 -5.64
C SER A 195 -10.71 -0.34 -5.18
N LEU A 196 -10.26 -0.47 -3.93
CA LEU A 196 -9.81 -1.76 -3.41
C LEU A 196 -11.01 -2.69 -3.17
N PRO A 197 -10.85 -3.99 -3.48
CA PRO A 197 -11.82 -4.99 -3.07
C PRO A 197 -11.85 -5.14 -1.56
N GLU A 198 -12.92 -5.73 -1.03
CA GLU A 198 -12.97 -6.19 0.35
C GLU A 198 -11.79 -7.14 0.65
N ASN A 199 -11.22 -7.04 1.84
CA ASN A 199 -9.98 -7.74 2.25
C ASN A 199 -8.74 -7.38 1.39
N GLY A 200 -8.77 -6.26 0.68
CA GLY A 200 -7.60 -5.72 -0.01
C GLY A 200 -6.54 -5.24 0.97
N VAL A 201 -5.37 -4.92 0.43
CA VAL A 201 -4.24 -4.40 1.22
C VAL A 201 -3.84 -3.03 0.68
N LEU A 202 -3.71 -2.06 1.59
CA LEU A 202 -3.25 -0.71 1.29
C LEU A 202 -1.98 -0.42 2.07
N VAL A 203 -0.92 -0.05 1.37
CA VAL A 203 0.36 0.38 1.97
C VAL A 203 0.57 1.84 1.64
N ILE A 204 0.76 2.68 2.67
CA ILE A 204 0.99 4.13 2.50
C ILE A 204 2.29 4.50 3.20
N ASP A 205 3.20 5.10 2.47
CA ASP A 205 4.44 5.62 3.01
C ASP A 205 4.28 7.12 3.30
N GLU A 206 4.59 7.53 4.54
CA GLU A 206 4.46 8.91 5.04
C GLU A 206 3.03 9.49 4.90
N ILE A 207 2.04 8.84 5.52
CA ILE A 207 0.63 9.20 5.40
C ILE A 207 0.33 10.67 5.76
N GLU A 208 1.09 11.26 6.68
CA GLU A 208 0.94 12.65 7.11
C GLU A 208 1.31 13.69 6.06
N THR A 209 2.04 13.31 5.03
CA THR A 209 2.37 14.25 3.93
C THR A 209 1.17 14.50 3.02
N ALA A 210 0.24 13.54 2.95
CA ALA A 210 -0.95 13.63 2.11
C ALA A 210 -2.22 13.95 2.88
N LEU A 211 -2.30 13.62 4.17
CA LEU A 211 -3.49 13.79 4.98
C LEU A 211 -3.21 14.61 6.24
N HIS A 212 -4.09 15.59 6.50
CA HIS A 212 -4.06 16.30 7.78
C HIS A 212 -4.29 15.32 8.95
N PRO A 213 -3.66 15.49 10.13
CA PRO A 213 -3.77 14.56 11.26
C PRO A 213 -5.20 14.15 11.63
N LEU A 214 -6.15 15.08 11.63
CA LEU A 214 -7.56 14.77 11.88
C LEU A 214 -8.19 13.92 10.77
N SER A 215 -7.76 14.12 9.52
CA SER A 215 -8.24 13.33 8.38
C SER A 215 -7.68 11.91 8.37
N ILE A 216 -6.48 11.71 8.94
CA ILE A 216 -5.89 10.37 9.10
C ILE A 216 -6.79 9.50 9.98
N MET A 217 -7.32 10.05 11.07
CA MET A 217 -8.21 9.29 11.96
C MET A 217 -9.48 8.83 11.24
N ASN A 218 -10.14 9.74 10.55
CA ASN A 218 -11.33 9.42 9.75
C ASN A 218 -11.01 8.39 8.64
N PHE A 219 -9.82 8.50 8.06
CA PHE A 219 -9.35 7.56 7.05
C PHE A 219 -9.12 6.16 7.63
N ILE A 220 -8.54 6.04 8.81
CA ILE A 220 -8.36 4.77 9.53
C ILE A 220 -9.73 4.12 9.79
N ASP A 221 -10.71 4.89 10.28
CA ASP A 221 -12.05 4.42 10.54
C ASP A 221 -12.73 3.89 9.25
N LEU A 222 -12.54 4.60 8.13
CA LEU A 222 -13.04 4.16 6.83
C LEU A 222 -12.39 2.86 6.36
N VAL A 223 -11.08 2.72 6.55
CA VAL A 223 -10.32 1.49 6.23
C VAL A 223 -10.87 0.30 7.01
N VAL A 224 -11.09 0.47 8.32
CA VAL A 224 -11.69 -0.56 9.18
C VAL A 224 -13.10 -0.91 8.72
N LYS A 225 -13.94 0.09 8.45
CA LYS A 225 -15.31 -0.08 7.96
C LYS A 225 -15.38 -0.84 6.63
N LYS A 226 -14.39 -0.66 5.76
CA LYS A 226 -14.27 -1.36 4.48
C LYS A 226 -13.59 -2.74 4.58
N ASN A 227 -13.21 -3.17 5.77
CA ASN A 227 -12.47 -4.42 5.99
C ASN A 227 -11.19 -4.51 5.12
N ILE A 228 -10.44 -3.41 5.04
CA ILE A 228 -9.15 -3.32 4.33
C ILE A 228 -8.03 -3.47 5.35
N GLN A 229 -7.01 -4.26 5.03
CA GLN A 229 -5.76 -4.27 5.79
C GLN A 229 -4.91 -3.08 5.37
N MET A 230 -4.54 -2.21 6.31
CA MET A 230 -3.66 -1.08 6.04
C MET A 230 -2.35 -1.20 6.79
N VAL A 231 -1.26 -0.89 6.10
CA VAL A 231 0.07 -0.67 6.67
C VAL A 231 0.52 0.73 6.25
N PHE A 232 0.93 1.54 7.19
CA PHE A 232 1.42 2.88 6.87
C PHE A 232 2.64 3.25 7.73
N THR A 233 3.48 4.13 7.20
CA THR A 233 4.54 4.78 7.94
C THR A 233 4.14 6.21 8.29
N SER A 234 4.61 6.71 9.42
CA SER A 234 4.39 8.08 9.85
C SER A 234 5.45 8.54 10.84
N HIS A 235 5.80 9.82 10.75
CA HIS A 235 6.58 10.53 11.76
C HIS A 235 5.69 11.34 12.72
N ASN A 236 4.38 11.35 12.52
CA ASN A 236 3.43 12.08 13.33
C ASN A 236 3.03 11.28 14.58
N THR A 237 3.55 11.65 15.73
CA THR A 237 3.32 10.97 17.01
C THR A 237 1.87 11.04 17.50
N TYR A 238 1.08 12.04 17.06
CA TYR A 238 -0.34 12.16 17.41
C TYR A 238 -1.14 10.90 17.05
N ILE A 239 -0.75 10.21 15.97
CA ILE A 239 -1.42 8.99 15.53
C ILE A 239 -1.32 7.87 16.59
N LEU A 240 -0.23 7.85 17.36
CA LEU A 240 -0.01 6.85 18.42
C LEU A 240 -1.09 6.88 19.50
N SER A 241 -1.70 8.05 19.74
CA SER A 241 -2.78 8.19 20.72
C SER A 241 -4.06 7.43 20.38
N ARG A 242 -4.18 6.94 19.14
CA ARG A 242 -5.39 6.30 18.58
C ARG A 242 -5.17 4.86 18.13
N LEU A 243 -3.94 4.39 18.15
CA LEU A 243 -3.60 3.04 17.72
C LEU A 243 -3.51 2.09 18.92
N ARG A 244 -3.91 0.84 18.68
CA ARG A 244 -3.68 -0.24 19.64
C ARG A 244 -2.20 -0.59 19.67
N PRO A 245 -1.61 -0.90 20.83
CA PRO A 245 -0.18 -1.27 20.93
C PRO A 245 0.24 -2.38 19.98
N ASP A 246 -0.64 -3.36 19.73
CA ASP A 246 -0.41 -4.49 18.81
C ASP A 246 -0.26 -4.06 17.35
N ASN A 247 -0.72 -2.86 16.99
CA ASN A 247 -0.68 -2.33 15.64
C ASN A 247 0.45 -1.33 15.44
N VAL A 248 1.27 -1.07 16.48
CA VAL A 248 2.38 -0.13 16.43
C VAL A 248 3.70 -0.89 16.32
N PHE A 249 4.52 -0.50 15.35
CA PHE A 249 5.87 -0.99 15.15
C PHE A 249 6.82 0.19 15.15
N PHE A 250 7.88 0.11 15.93
CA PHE A 250 8.97 1.08 15.87
C PHE A 250 10.03 0.59 14.87
N ALA A 251 10.43 1.50 13.99
CA ALA A 251 11.56 1.31 13.08
C ALA A 251 12.79 2.02 13.65
N TYR A 252 13.91 1.35 13.72
CA TYR A 252 15.18 1.92 14.18
C TYR A 252 16.36 1.40 13.37
N TRP A 253 17.41 2.17 13.40
CA TRP A 253 18.63 1.84 12.67
C TRP A 253 19.65 1.23 13.64
N LYS A 254 20.11 0.01 13.35
CA LYS A 254 21.15 -0.69 14.15
C LYS A 254 22.13 -1.37 13.22
N ASP A 255 23.42 -1.14 13.42
CA ASP A 255 24.53 -1.80 12.70
C ASP A 255 24.43 -1.75 11.16
N GLY A 256 23.93 -0.63 10.63
CA GLY A 256 23.76 -0.47 9.18
C GLY A 256 22.47 -1.08 8.60
N PHE A 257 21.53 -1.52 9.45
CA PHE A 257 20.28 -2.14 9.03
C PHE A 257 19.07 -1.47 9.71
N SER A 258 17.96 -1.38 8.98
CA SER A 258 16.67 -1.05 9.57
C SER A 258 16.08 -2.27 10.26
N THR A 259 15.68 -2.11 11.50
CA THR A 259 15.02 -3.15 12.29
C THR A 259 13.67 -2.66 12.77
N TYR A 260 12.73 -3.57 12.96
CA TYR A 260 11.37 -3.27 13.37
C TYR A 260 10.98 -4.09 14.59
N ARG A 261 10.42 -3.45 15.61
CA ARG A 261 9.91 -4.15 16.80
C ARG A 261 8.48 -3.70 17.07
N ARG A 262 7.60 -4.67 17.34
CA ARG A 262 6.23 -4.38 17.74
C ARG A 262 6.21 -3.85 19.17
N LEU A 263 5.40 -2.82 19.41
CA LEU A 263 5.31 -2.20 20.73
C LEU A 263 4.85 -3.17 21.83
N SER A 264 3.88 -4.02 21.56
CA SER A 264 3.42 -5.05 22.50
C SER A 264 4.47 -6.13 22.82
N ASP A 265 5.43 -6.37 21.92
CA ASP A 265 6.53 -7.31 22.16
C ASP A 265 7.62 -6.67 23.05
N ILE A 266 7.82 -5.35 22.89
CA ILE A 266 8.77 -4.56 23.71
C ILE A 266 8.20 -4.34 25.11
N TYR A 267 6.89 -4.01 25.19
CA TYR A 267 6.16 -3.71 26.43
C TYR A 267 4.91 -4.58 26.55
N PRO A 268 5.04 -5.85 27.01
CA PRO A 268 3.92 -6.78 27.09
C PRO A 268 2.75 -6.34 27.99
N ASN A 269 3.03 -5.44 28.95
CA ASN A 269 2.02 -4.91 29.88
C ASN A 269 1.36 -3.61 29.42
N ILE A 270 1.73 -3.09 28.23
CA ILE A 270 1.10 -1.89 27.71
C ILE A 270 -0.36 -2.17 27.31
N ARG A 271 -1.25 -1.26 27.72
CA ARG A 271 -2.69 -1.37 27.44
C ARG A 271 -3.15 -0.20 26.57
N GLU A 272 -4.31 -0.35 25.95
CA GLU A 272 -4.94 0.71 25.13
C GLU A 272 -5.17 2.02 25.91
N VAL A 273 -5.34 1.93 27.25
CA VAL A 273 -5.51 3.12 28.10
C VAL A 273 -4.22 3.91 28.35
N ASN A 274 -3.06 3.33 28.02
CA ASN A 274 -1.78 4.03 28.16
C ASN A 274 -1.66 5.09 27.06
N ASN A 275 -1.14 6.26 27.40
CA ASN A 275 -0.85 7.27 26.41
C ASN A 275 0.48 6.97 25.72
N ILE A 276 0.42 6.20 24.62
CA ILE A 276 1.58 5.77 23.85
C ILE A 276 2.37 6.96 23.31
N GLU A 277 1.69 8.01 22.84
CA GLU A 277 2.33 9.24 22.37
C GLU A 277 3.19 9.89 23.46
N LYS A 278 2.64 10.08 24.66
CA LYS A 278 3.38 10.65 25.78
C LYS A 278 4.56 9.78 26.18
N MET A 279 4.40 8.47 26.21
CA MET A 279 5.48 7.54 26.51
C MET A 279 6.59 7.61 25.46
N TYR A 280 6.24 7.70 24.17
CA TYR A 280 7.19 7.88 23.08
C TYR A 280 7.96 9.19 23.21
N LEU A 281 7.25 10.30 23.42
CA LEU A 281 7.87 11.64 23.56
C LEU A 281 8.75 11.77 24.83
N SER A 282 8.55 10.93 25.84
CA SER A 282 9.38 10.89 27.05
C SER A 282 10.51 9.89 26.98
N SER A 283 10.83 9.38 25.77
CA SER A 283 11.91 8.37 25.55
C SER A 283 11.74 7.10 26.39
N THR A 284 10.52 6.77 26.82
CA THR A 284 10.26 5.58 27.62
C THR A 284 10.63 4.28 26.90
N PHE A 285 10.63 4.32 25.56
CA PHE A 285 10.89 3.13 24.72
C PHE A 285 12.33 3.00 24.26
N ASP A 286 13.19 4.05 24.44
CA ASP A 286 14.52 4.09 23.85
C ASP A 286 15.41 2.94 24.33
N GLU A 287 15.49 2.69 25.64
CA GLU A 287 16.27 1.58 26.18
C GLU A 287 15.79 0.20 25.67
N ALA A 288 14.49 0.03 25.53
CA ALA A 288 13.91 -1.22 25.07
C ALA A 288 14.00 -1.39 23.54
N ILE A 289 14.13 -0.30 22.79
CA ILE A 289 14.37 -0.30 21.34
C ILE A 289 15.85 -0.57 21.04
N GLU A 290 16.76 0.06 21.80
CA GLU A 290 18.22 -0.03 21.60
C GLU A 290 18.85 -1.27 22.27
N GLY A 291 18.21 -1.80 23.31
CA GLY A 291 18.67 -2.97 24.07
C GLY A 291 18.38 -4.28 23.35
N ASP A 292 19.41 -4.83 22.72
CA ASP A 292 19.82 -6.23 22.46
C ASP A 292 20.92 -6.26 21.41
#